data_75d368078ad4dc309ee720ca79d17060
#
_entry.id   75d368078ad4dc309ee720ca79d17060
#
_cell.length_a   1.000
_cell.length_b   1.000
_cell.length_c   1.000
_cell.angle_alpha   90.00
_cell.angle_beta   90.00
_cell.angle_gamma   90.00
#
_symmetry.space_group_name_H-M   'P 1'
#
loop_
_entity.id
_entity.type
_entity.pdbx_description
1 polymer ?
#
loop_
_entity_poly.entity_id
_entity_poly.type
_entity_poly.pdbx_seq_one_letter_code
_entity_poly.pdbx_strand_id
1 'polypeptide(L)'
;NLGIGRLIYQLPIPLCQMFMKEVFGEQLPDTFDEETLTTINKFFENNLNVSETSRQLYVHRNTLVYRLEKLQKSTGLDIRVFDDALTFKIAMMVVSYMKYMETQD
;
A
#
# COMPACT_ATOMS: atom_id res chain seq x y z
N ASN A 1 11.26 6.51 -4.28
CA ASN A 1 12.35 7.21 -4.92
C ASN A 1 11.85 8.25 -5.92
N LEU A 2 12.76 9.12 -6.36
CA LEU A 2 12.38 10.30 -7.12
C LEU A 2 11.78 9.99 -8.48
N GLY A 3 12.23 8.92 -9.14
CA GLY A 3 11.75 8.59 -10.47
C GLY A 3 10.26 8.30 -10.52
N ILE A 4 9.82 7.36 -9.69
CA ILE A 4 8.42 6.96 -9.64
C ILE A 4 7.56 8.09 -9.06
N GLY A 5 8.05 8.76 -8.02
CA GLY A 5 7.33 9.86 -7.41
C GLY A 5 7.03 10.97 -8.40
N ARG A 6 8.01 11.34 -9.22
CA ARG A 6 7.80 12.36 -10.24
C ARG A 6 6.75 11.94 -11.25
N LEU A 7 6.78 10.68 -11.66
CA LEU A 7 5.82 10.17 -12.62
C LEU A 7 4.40 10.26 -12.05
N ILE A 8 4.24 9.84 -10.81
CA ILE A 8 2.93 9.87 -10.14
C ILE A 8 2.38 11.29 -10.06
N TYR A 9 3.24 12.26 -9.74
CA TYR A 9 2.81 13.65 -9.57
C TYR A 9 2.43 14.34 -10.89
N GLN A 10 2.66 13.68 -12.02
CA GLN A 10 2.23 14.18 -13.33
C GLN A 10 0.91 13.60 -13.79
N LEU A 11 0.32 12.67 -13.03
CA LEU A 11 -0.91 12.00 -13.44
C LEU A 11 -2.13 12.92 -13.25
N PRO A 12 -3.04 12.97 -14.24
CA PRO A 12 -4.32 13.68 -14.05
C PRO A 12 -5.14 13.01 -12.96
N ILE A 13 -5.82 13.83 -12.16
CA ILE A 13 -6.63 13.30 -11.06
C ILE A 13 -7.70 12.30 -11.53
N PRO A 14 -8.42 12.54 -12.65
CA PRO A 14 -9.39 11.55 -13.12
C PRO A 14 -8.77 10.17 -13.39
N LEU A 15 -7.53 10.14 -13.88
CA LEU A 15 -6.83 8.89 -14.12
C LEU A 15 -6.50 8.19 -12.80
N CYS A 16 -6.08 8.97 -11.79
CA CYS A 16 -5.82 8.45 -10.45
C CYS A 16 -7.08 7.81 -9.86
N GLN A 17 -8.21 8.49 -9.99
CA GLN A 17 -9.49 7.99 -9.49
C GLN A 17 -9.89 6.68 -10.16
N MET A 18 -9.71 6.61 -11.48
CA MET A 18 -9.98 5.41 -12.26
C MET A 18 -9.12 4.24 -11.79
N PHE A 19 -7.82 4.51 -11.63
CA PHE A 19 -6.88 3.49 -11.18
C PHE A 19 -7.25 2.94 -9.79
N MET A 20 -7.54 3.83 -8.85
CA MET A 20 -7.91 3.41 -7.51
C MET A 20 -9.16 2.56 -7.49
N LYS A 21 -10.14 2.91 -8.32
CA LYS A 21 -11.37 2.14 -8.41
C LYS A 21 -11.13 0.77 -9.02
N GLU A 22 -10.28 0.70 -10.04
CA GLU A 22 -9.94 -0.58 -10.67
C GLU A 22 -9.22 -1.51 -9.70
N VAL A 23 -8.31 -0.96 -8.90
CA VAL A 23 -7.48 -1.77 -7.99
C VAL A 23 -8.27 -2.21 -6.76
N PHE A 24 -8.99 -1.29 -6.12
CA PHE A 24 -9.59 -1.54 -4.81
C PHE A 24 -11.11 -1.58 -4.80
N GLY A 25 -11.77 -1.14 -5.86
CA GLY A 25 -13.22 -1.01 -5.87
C GLY A 25 -13.65 -0.06 -4.77
N GLU A 26 -14.40 -0.56 -3.80
CA GLU A 26 -14.88 0.24 -2.68
C GLU A 26 -13.92 0.24 -1.48
N GLN A 27 -12.83 -0.53 -1.54
CA GLN A 27 -11.88 -0.68 -0.43
C GLN A 27 -10.68 0.24 -0.64
N LEU A 28 -10.77 1.47 -0.15
CA LEU A 28 -9.72 2.47 -0.36
C LEU A 28 -8.64 2.37 0.71
N PRO A 29 -7.34 2.49 0.32
CA PRO A 29 -6.22 2.39 1.26
C PRO A 29 -6.23 3.43 2.38
N ASP A 30 -6.87 4.58 2.18
CA ASP A 30 -6.87 5.64 3.20
C ASP A 30 -7.76 5.30 4.39
N THR A 31 -8.48 4.17 4.33
CA THR A 31 -9.26 3.71 5.48
C THR A 31 -8.47 2.79 6.41
N PHE A 32 -7.21 2.48 6.08
CA PHE A 32 -6.38 1.62 6.91
C PHE A 32 -5.96 2.33 8.20
N ASP A 33 -5.92 1.57 9.29
CA ASP A 33 -5.43 2.12 10.56
C ASP A 33 -3.89 2.18 10.58
N GLU A 34 -3.36 2.82 11.62
CA GLU A 34 -1.91 3.02 11.74
C GLU A 34 -1.15 1.71 11.82
N GLU A 35 -1.69 0.73 12.53
CA GLU A 35 -1.04 -0.57 12.67
C GLU A 35 -0.88 -1.24 11.31
N THR A 36 -1.94 -1.20 10.50
CA THR A 36 -1.91 -1.79 9.17
C THR A 36 -0.89 -1.07 8.28
N LEU A 37 -0.90 0.26 8.30
CA LEU A 37 0.04 1.05 7.49
C LEU A 37 1.48 0.80 7.92
N THR A 38 1.74 0.74 9.22
CA THR A 38 3.09 0.44 9.73
C THR A 38 3.54 -0.93 9.26
N THR A 39 2.66 -1.93 9.33
CA THR A 39 2.96 -3.29 8.88
C THR A 39 3.32 -3.31 7.39
N ILE A 40 2.51 -2.65 6.56
CA ILE A 40 2.74 -2.60 5.12
C ILE A 40 4.07 -1.93 4.82
N ASN A 41 4.33 -0.78 5.42
CA ASN A 41 5.55 -0.03 5.17
C ASN A 41 6.80 -0.80 5.59
N LYS A 42 6.77 -1.44 6.76
CA LYS A 42 7.89 -2.26 7.21
C LYS A 42 8.13 -3.44 6.30
N PHE A 43 7.06 -4.07 5.85
CA PHE A 43 7.17 -5.21 4.94
C PHE A 43 7.84 -4.81 3.63
N PHE A 44 7.45 -3.66 3.07
CA PHE A 44 8.08 -3.15 1.86
C PHE A 44 9.53 -2.76 2.09
N GLU A 45 9.83 -2.10 3.22
CA GLU A 45 11.21 -1.73 3.57
C GLU A 45 12.13 -2.95 3.66
N ASN A 46 11.58 -4.08 4.07
CA ASN A 46 12.33 -5.32 4.24
C ASN A 46 12.23 -6.23 3.01
N ASN A 47 11.88 -5.68 1.87
CA ASN A 47 11.84 -6.40 0.60
C ASN A 47 10.96 -7.65 0.64
N LEU A 48 9.81 -7.52 1.29
CA LEU A 48 8.81 -8.59 1.40
C LEU A 48 9.32 -9.79 2.21
N ASN A 49 10.23 -9.55 3.14
CA ASN A 49 10.77 -10.60 4.01
C ASN A 49 9.92 -10.70 5.27
N VAL A 50 9.17 -11.79 5.40
CA VAL A 50 8.27 -12.00 6.53
C VAL A 50 9.02 -12.09 7.84
N SER A 51 10.10 -12.89 7.89
CA SER A 51 10.85 -13.11 9.12
C SER A 51 11.46 -11.82 9.66
N GLU A 52 12.12 -11.06 8.80
CA GLU A 52 12.75 -9.81 9.22
C GLU A 52 11.70 -8.79 9.66
N THR A 53 10.59 -8.70 8.94
CA THR A 53 9.53 -7.76 9.27
C THR A 53 8.90 -8.10 10.63
N SER A 54 8.60 -9.37 10.88
CA SER A 54 8.01 -9.77 12.16
C SER A 54 8.96 -9.47 13.30
N ARG A 55 10.25 -9.69 13.11
CA ARG A 55 11.26 -9.38 14.12
C ARG A 55 11.27 -7.88 14.45
N GLN A 56 11.26 -7.05 13.43
CA GLN A 56 11.33 -5.59 13.63
C GLN A 56 10.04 -5.04 14.24
N LEU A 57 8.90 -5.67 13.99
CA LEU A 57 7.62 -5.26 14.55
C LEU A 57 7.34 -5.88 15.91
N TYR A 58 8.25 -6.75 16.40
CA TYR A 58 8.09 -7.44 17.68
C TYR A 58 6.82 -8.28 17.74
N VAL A 59 6.47 -8.93 16.63
CA VAL A 59 5.31 -9.81 16.58
C VAL A 59 5.75 -11.20 16.12
N HIS A 60 4.95 -12.20 16.47
CA HIS A 60 5.18 -13.55 15.99
C HIS A 60 4.97 -13.61 14.48
N ARG A 61 5.75 -14.47 13.81
CA ARG A 61 5.61 -14.65 12.35
C ARG A 61 4.16 -14.91 11.94
N ASN A 62 3.46 -15.77 12.69
CA ASN A 62 2.08 -16.11 12.36
C ASN A 62 1.14 -14.89 12.46
N THR A 63 1.41 -13.97 13.38
CA THR A 63 0.66 -12.73 13.49
C THR A 63 0.82 -11.88 12.25
N LEU A 64 2.05 -11.77 11.76
CA LEU A 64 2.30 -11.00 10.54
C LEU A 64 1.61 -11.64 9.35
N VAL A 65 1.72 -12.96 9.19
CA VAL A 65 1.07 -13.68 8.10
C VAL A 65 -0.44 -13.44 8.15
N TYR A 66 -1.03 -13.52 9.35
CA TYR A 66 -2.46 -13.26 9.53
C TYR A 66 -2.83 -11.85 9.03
N ARG A 67 -2.02 -10.85 9.40
CA ARG A 67 -2.28 -9.46 8.96
C ARG A 67 -2.22 -9.33 7.45
N LEU A 68 -1.26 -9.98 6.82
CA LEU A 68 -1.12 -9.95 5.37
C LEU A 68 -2.28 -10.65 4.66
N GLU A 69 -2.74 -11.75 5.22
CA GLU A 69 -3.90 -12.47 4.68
C GLU A 69 -5.19 -11.68 4.84
N LYS A 70 -5.33 -11.00 5.96
CA LYS A 70 -6.47 -10.13 6.20
C LYS A 70 -6.50 -8.99 5.19
N LEU A 71 -5.33 -8.42 4.91
CA LEU A 71 -5.18 -7.37 3.91
C LEU A 71 -5.59 -7.89 2.53
N GLN A 72 -5.17 -9.10 2.18
CA GLN A 72 -5.53 -9.71 0.91
C GLN A 72 -7.04 -9.87 0.78
N LYS A 73 -7.70 -10.29 1.86
CA LYS A 73 -9.16 -10.46 1.84
C LYS A 73 -9.87 -9.14 1.64
N SER A 74 -9.37 -8.07 2.25
CA SER A 74 -10.04 -6.77 2.16
C SER A 74 -9.74 -6.03 0.87
N THR A 75 -8.58 -6.22 0.26
CA THR A 75 -8.16 -5.45 -0.92
C THR A 75 -8.10 -6.26 -2.20
N GLY A 76 -8.03 -7.58 -2.08
CA GLY A 76 -7.81 -8.44 -3.24
C GLY A 76 -6.36 -8.58 -3.65
N LEU A 77 -5.44 -7.89 -2.96
CA LEU A 77 -4.01 -7.92 -3.29
C LEU A 77 -3.22 -8.64 -2.21
N ASP A 78 -2.42 -9.61 -2.62
CA ASP A 78 -1.50 -10.31 -1.72
C ASP A 78 -0.12 -9.69 -1.87
N ILE A 79 0.25 -8.82 -0.94
CA ILE A 79 1.50 -8.07 -1.04
C ILE A 79 2.74 -8.94 -0.80
N ARG A 80 2.56 -10.23 -0.54
CA ARG A 80 3.68 -11.19 -0.53
C ARG A 80 4.10 -11.58 -1.96
N VAL A 81 3.23 -11.33 -2.94
CA VAL A 81 3.49 -11.57 -4.35
C VAL A 81 3.98 -10.27 -4.97
N PHE A 82 5.11 -10.31 -5.66
CA PHE A 82 5.76 -9.09 -6.15
C PHE A 82 4.85 -8.18 -6.96
N ASP A 83 4.12 -8.74 -7.93
CA ASP A 83 3.26 -7.92 -8.78
C ASP A 83 2.17 -7.21 -7.97
N ASP A 84 1.56 -7.90 -7.01
CA ASP A 84 0.55 -7.30 -6.15
C ASP A 84 1.17 -6.26 -5.22
N ALA A 85 2.38 -6.53 -4.71
CA ALA A 85 3.09 -5.58 -3.87
C ALA A 85 3.39 -4.30 -4.64
N LEU A 86 3.82 -4.43 -5.90
CA LEU A 86 4.12 -3.28 -6.75
C LEU A 86 2.85 -2.44 -6.98
N THR A 87 1.76 -3.10 -7.34
CA THR A 87 0.48 -2.43 -7.54
C THR A 87 0.05 -1.70 -6.27
N PHE A 88 0.17 -2.37 -5.13
CA PHE A 88 -0.21 -1.78 -3.84
C PHE A 88 0.66 -0.56 -3.51
N LYS A 89 1.96 -0.67 -3.71
CA LYS A 89 2.87 0.43 -3.42
C LYS A 89 2.55 1.65 -4.29
N ILE A 90 2.32 1.44 -5.57
CA ILE A 90 1.95 2.52 -6.48
C ILE A 90 0.63 3.14 -6.04
N ALA A 91 -0.35 2.31 -5.66
CA ALA A 91 -1.64 2.80 -5.20
C ALA A 91 -1.50 3.69 -3.97
N MET A 92 -0.62 3.31 -3.03
CA MET A 92 -0.38 4.14 -1.84
C MET A 92 0.22 5.49 -2.22
N MET A 93 1.10 5.52 -3.21
CA MET A 93 1.67 6.77 -3.70
C MET A 93 0.61 7.63 -4.37
N VAL A 94 -0.29 7.01 -5.14
CA VAL A 94 -1.40 7.72 -5.78
C VAL A 94 -2.33 8.33 -4.73
N VAL A 95 -2.65 7.60 -3.68
CA VAL A 95 -3.49 8.11 -2.59
C VAL A 95 -2.84 9.35 -1.94
N SER A 96 -1.54 9.26 -1.65
CA SER A 96 -0.82 10.38 -1.05
C SER A 96 -0.84 11.61 -1.96
N TYR A 97 -0.64 11.39 -3.25
CA TYR A 97 -0.69 12.47 -4.24
C TYR A 97 -2.07 13.11 -4.29
N MET A 98 -3.13 12.30 -4.33
CA MET A 98 -4.49 12.81 -4.39
C MET A 98 -4.83 13.66 -3.15
N LYS A 99 -4.41 13.18 -1.97
CA LYS A 99 -4.60 13.94 -0.73
C LYS A 99 -3.85 15.25 -0.75
N TYR A 100 -2.62 15.23 -1.25
CA TYR A 100 -1.82 16.43 -1.38
C TYR A 100 -2.53 17.45 -2.29
N MET A 101 -3.05 17.00 -3.42
CA MET A 101 -3.73 17.88 -4.37
C MET A 101 -5.00 18.50 -3.78
N GLU A 102 -5.71 17.75 -2.92
CA GLU A 102 -6.89 18.28 -2.23
C GLU A 102 -6.54 19.47 -1.33
N THR A 103 -5.37 19.44 -0.72
CA THR A 103 -4.96 20.49 0.22
C THR A 103 -4.36 21.72 -0.47
N GLN A 104 -4.22 21.69 -1.80
CA GLN A 104 -3.64 22.81 -2.55
C GLN A 104 -4.68 23.83 -3.02
N ASP A 105 -5.94 23.62 -2.76
CA ASP A 105 -7.01 24.55 -3.18
C ASP A 105 -7.09 25.80 -2.34
#